data_7c364cfbdb0112fafc04564bfac933a4
#
_entry.id   7c364cfbdb0112fafc04564bfac933a4
#
_cell.length_a   1.000
_cell.length_b   1.000
_cell.length_c   1.000
_cell.angle_alpha   90.00
_cell.angle_beta   90.00
_cell.angle_gamma   90.00
#
_symmetry.space_group_name_H-M   'P 1'
#
loop_
_entity.id
_entity.type
_entity.pdbx_description
1 polymer ?
#
loop_
_entity_poly.entity_id
_entity_poly.type
_entity_poly.pdbx_seq_one_letter_code
_entity_poly.pdbx_strand_id
1 'polypeptide(L)'
;MHDVSLYLLELLENSVRAGAGHINVGLRIDHASDEFQMTVDDDGQGLNAAPEQVLDPFFTTKEGKKTGLGLSLLRAEAEAAGGGLSIGPSPTLGGAQVHVTMRLSHVDRPPLGDLATTLVVTAVTNLDVEFTISLEGDEFGQALVEAPIAEAAELLQRSMERLA
;
A
#
# COMPACT_ATOMS: atom_id res chain seq x y z
N MET A 1 16.42 6.76 3.46
CA MET A 1 15.20 7.16 2.72
C MET A 1 14.39 5.92 2.40
N HIS A 2 13.11 5.94 2.73
CA HIS A 2 12.22 4.85 2.40
C HIS A 2 11.76 4.97 0.95
N ASP A 3 11.77 3.86 0.21
CA ASP A 3 11.06 3.80 -1.05
C ASP A 3 9.62 3.33 -0.81
N VAL A 4 8.79 3.35 -1.85
CA VAL A 4 7.37 2.97 -1.70
C VAL A 4 7.23 1.50 -1.28
N SER A 5 8.12 0.63 -1.75
CA SER A 5 8.07 -0.79 -1.39
C SER A 5 8.28 -1.03 0.11
N LEU A 6 9.10 -0.22 0.78
CA LEU A 6 9.28 -0.32 2.23
C LEU A 6 8.04 0.14 2.98
N TYR A 7 7.38 1.20 2.51
CA TYR A 7 6.09 1.60 3.09
C TYR A 7 5.03 0.53 2.89
N LEU A 8 5.00 -0.07 1.70
CA LEU A 8 4.07 -1.18 1.44
C LEU A 8 4.30 -2.31 2.43
N LEU A 9 5.56 -2.69 2.66
CA LEU A 9 5.88 -3.73 3.64
C LEU A 9 5.34 -3.40 5.02
N GLU A 10 5.51 -2.16 5.48
CA GLU A 10 4.99 -1.73 6.78
C GLU A 10 3.46 -1.82 6.84
N LEU A 11 2.77 -1.43 5.76
CA LEU A 11 1.31 -1.52 5.69
C LEU A 11 0.84 -2.97 5.73
N LEU A 12 1.51 -3.86 5.01
CA LEU A 12 1.18 -5.27 4.99
C LEU A 12 1.40 -5.92 6.37
N GLU A 13 2.51 -5.59 7.03
CA GLU A 13 2.78 -6.07 8.37
C GLU A 13 1.74 -5.60 9.37
N ASN A 14 1.25 -4.36 9.23
CA ASN A 14 0.18 -3.86 10.08
C ASN A 14 -1.11 -4.65 9.88
N SER A 15 -1.47 -4.97 8.65
CA SER A 15 -2.66 -5.78 8.36
C SER A 15 -2.54 -7.19 8.93
N VAL A 16 -1.36 -7.81 8.80
CA VAL A 16 -1.10 -9.14 9.38
C VAL A 16 -1.25 -9.09 10.90
N ARG A 17 -0.68 -8.07 11.55
CA ARG A 17 -0.80 -7.91 13.01
C ARG A 17 -2.24 -7.65 13.47
N ALA A 18 -3.06 -7.07 12.61
CA ALA A 18 -4.48 -6.86 12.89
C ALA A 18 -5.31 -8.14 12.73
N GLY A 19 -4.68 -9.25 12.43
CA GLY A 19 -5.36 -10.54 12.30
C GLY A 19 -6.07 -10.74 10.97
N ALA A 20 -5.68 -10.03 9.93
CA ALA A 20 -6.31 -10.17 8.62
C ALA A 20 -6.14 -11.56 8.05
N GLY A 21 -7.23 -12.09 7.50
CA GLY A 21 -7.20 -13.33 6.73
C GLY A 21 -7.17 -13.09 5.22
N HIS A 22 -7.50 -11.88 4.81
CA HIS A 22 -7.45 -11.46 3.41
C HIS A 22 -6.91 -10.03 3.33
N ILE A 23 -5.93 -9.83 2.46
CA ILE A 23 -5.35 -8.51 2.18
C ILE A 23 -5.37 -8.30 0.68
N ASN A 24 -5.91 -7.16 0.23
CA ASN A 24 -5.87 -6.78 -1.17
C ASN A 24 -5.00 -5.54 -1.33
N VAL A 25 -4.07 -5.58 -2.28
CA VAL A 25 -3.23 -4.43 -2.63
C VAL A 25 -3.65 -3.94 -4.01
N GLY A 26 -4.07 -2.68 -4.07
CA GLY A 26 -4.39 -2.02 -5.33
C GLY A 26 -3.26 -1.09 -5.74
N LEU A 27 -2.83 -1.17 -6.97
CA LEU A 27 -1.82 -0.27 -7.54
C LEU A 27 -2.38 0.32 -8.83
N ARG A 28 -2.39 1.65 -8.90
CA ARG A 28 -2.77 2.36 -10.12
C ARG A 28 -1.57 3.16 -10.61
N ILE A 29 -1.17 2.90 -11.84
CA ILE A 29 -0.09 3.62 -12.52
C ILE A 29 -0.63 4.08 -13.86
N ASP A 30 -0.86 5.37 -13.97
CA ASP A 30 -1.48 5.96 -15.15
C ASP A 30 -0.67 7.18 -15.62
N HIS A 31 -0.05 7.05 -16.77
CA HIS A 31 0.81 8.10 -17.32
C HIS A 31 -0.02 9.26 -17.87
N ALA A 32 -1.17 8.97 -18.46
CA ALA A 32 -2.03 10.00 -19.04
C ALA A 32 -2.52 11.00 -17.98
N SER A 33 -2.89 10.53 -16.79
CA SER A 33 -3.32 11.38 -15.68
C SER A 33 -2.20 11.72 -14.70
N ASP A 34 -1.00 11.20 -14.93
CA ASP A 34 0.18 11.39 -14.08
C ASP A 34 -0.11 10.95 -12.63
N GLU A 35 -0.71 9.77 -12.48
CA GLU A 35 -1.11 9.26 -11.17
C GLU A 35 -0.35 8.01 -10.78
N PHE A 36 0.03 7.96 -9.50
CA PHE A 36 0.37 6.75 -8.78
C PHE A 36 -0.56 6.63 -7.59
N GLN A 37 -1.23 5.48 -7.43
CA GLN A 37 -2.06 5.21 -6.27
C GLN A 37 -1.72 3.83 -5.71
N MET A 38 -1.72 3.74 -4.40
CA MET A 38 -1.51 2.48 -3.69
C MET A 38 -2.58 2.37 -2.60
N THR A 39 -3.31 1.27 -2.61
CA THR A 39 -4.35 1.02 -1.62
C THR A 39 -4.11 -0.34 -0.98
N VAL A 40 -4.18 -0.40 0.33
CA VAL A 40 -4.11 -1.66 1.07
C VAL A 40 -5.39 -1.81 1.86
N ASP A 41 -6.18 -2.84 1.52
CA ASP A 41 -7.42 -3.21 2.21
C ASP A 41 -7.22 -4.52 2.95
N ASP A 42 -7.81 -4.64 4.14
CA ASP A 42 -7.78 -5.90 4.89
C ASP A 42 -9.12 -6.17 5.57
N ASP A 43 -9.31 -7.40 6.03
CA ASP A 43 -10.44 -7.85 6.80
C ASP A 43 -10.10 -8.10 8.28
N GLY A 44 -9.05 -7.46 8.77
CA GLY A 44 -8.64 -7.57 10.17
C GLY A 44 -9.52 -6.80 11.13
N GLN A 45 -8.99 -6.52 12.30
CA GLN A 45 -9.75 -5.84 13.37
C GLN A 45 -10.14 -4.40 13.03
N GLY A 46 -9.54 -3.82 11.99
CA GLY A 46 -9.75 -2.43 11.67
C GLY A 46 -8.92 -1.48 12.52
N LEU A 47 -9.29 -0.21 12.50
CA LEU A 47 -8.55 0.82 13.25
C LEU A 47 -8.99 0.83 14.69
N ASN A 48 -8.03 0.84 15.63
CA ASN A 48 -8.28 0.92 17.06
C ASN A 48 -8.37 2.37 17.55
N ALA A 49 -8.17 3.34 16.67
CA ALA A 49 -8.13 4.76 17.00
C ALA A 49 -8.62 5.57 15.82
N ALA A 50 -8.93 6.84 16.05
CA ALA A 50 -9.29 7.74 14.95
C ALA A 50 -8.11 7.88 13.96
N PRO A 51 -8.39 8.09 12.67
CA PRO A 51 -7.31 8.24 11.67
C PRO A 51 -6.25 9.27 12.05
N GLU A 52 -6.65 10.39 12.62
CA GLU A 52 -5.72 11.43 13.04
C GLU A 52 -4.78 10.98 14.15
N GLN A 53 -5.26 10.12 15.06
CA GLN A 53 -4.41 9.54 16.09
C GLN A 53 -3.43 8.52 15.51
N VAL A 54 -3.88 7.70 14.58
CA VAL A 54 -3.03 6.71 13.91
C VAL A 54 -1.92 7.41 13.11
N LEU A 55 -2.21 8.56 12.53
CA LEU A 55 -1.25 9.34 11.77
C LEU A 55 -0.32 10.21 12.63
N ASP A 56 -0.57 10.30 13.92
CA ASP A 56 0.29 11.04 14.84
C ASP A 56 1.58 10.23 15.08
N PRO A 57 2.78 10.80 14.77
CA PRO A 57 4.04 10.07 14.96
C PRO A 57 4.34 9.74 16.41
N PHE A 58 3.69 10.39 17.36
CA PHE A 58 3.87 10.16 18.80
C PHE A 58 2.82 9.24 19.40
N PHE A 59 1.85 8.79 18.60
CA PHE A 59 0.83 7.88 19.08
C PHE A 59 1.41 6.50 19.39
N THR A 60 1.08 5.97 20.58
CA THR A 60 1.53 4.64 20.98
C THR A 60 0.33 3.75 21.31
N THR A 61 0.46 2.45 21.04
CA THR A 61 -0.52 1.46 21.43
C THR A 61 -0.31 1.05 22.90
N LYS A 62 -1.23 0.26 23.44
CA LYS A 62 -1.11 -0.26 24.80
C LYS A 62 0.13 -1.11 25.02
N GLU A 63 0.67 -1.70 23.97
CA GLU A 63 1.91 -2.47 24.03
C GLU A 63 3.17 -1.58 24.01
N GLY A 64 3.00 -0.28 24.03
CA GLY A 64 4.11 0.66 24.00
C GLY A 64 4.77 0.82 22.64
N LYS A 65 4.25 0.17 21.62
CA LYS A 65 4.76 0.32 20.24
C LYS A 65 4.20 1.58 19.63
N LYS A 66 5.07 2.37 19.03
CA LYS A 66 4.62 3.53 18.26
C LYS A 66 3.98 3.02 16.97
N THR A 67 2.71 3.39 16.78
CA THR A 67 2.02 3.16 15.52
C THR A 67 1.91 4.50 14.81
N GLY A 68 1.88 4.47 13.49
CA GLY A 68 1.69 5.66 12.70
C GLY A 68 2.96 6.43 12.37
N LEU A 69 4.14 6.04 12.89
CA LEU A 69 5.37 6.72 12.49
C LEU A 69 5.63 6.54 11.01
N GLY A 70 5.55 5.29 10.52
CA GLY A 70 5.66 5.00 9.10
C GLY A 70 4.53 5.64 8.30
N LEU A 71 3.31 5.61 8.83
CA LEU A 71 2.15 6.23 8.18
C LEU A 71 2.28 7.75 8.12
N SER A 72 2.77 8.38 9.17
CA SER A 72 2.95 9.83 9.18
C SER A 72 4.03 10.28 8.19
N LEU A 73 5.12 9.50 8.08
CA LEU A 73 6.15 9.76 7.09
C LEU A 73 5.63 9.56 5.67
N LEU A 74 4.90 8.48 5.44
CA LEU A 74 4.30 8.20 4.14
C LEU A 74 3.32 9.32 3.74
N ARG A 75 2.51 9.78 4.68
CA ARG A 75 1.60 10.91 4.44
C ARG A 75 2.36 12.16 4.03
N ALA A 76 3.44 12.48 4.75
CA ALA A 76 4.25 13.66 4.44
C ALA A 76 4.90 13.55 3.05
N GLU A 77 5.42 12.39 2.70
CA GLU A 77 5.99 12.17 1.38
C GLU A 77 4.95 12.19 0.27
N ALA A 78 3.76 11.65 0.52
CA ALA A 78 2.67 11.70 -0.45
C ALA A 78 2.21 13.14 -0.70
N GLU A 79 2.08 13.93 0.35
CA GLU A 79 1.73 15.35 0.23
C GLU A 79 2.81 16.13 -0.51
N ALA A 80 4.07 15.87 -0.21
CA ALA A 80 5.20 16.48 -0.90
C ALA A 80 5.25 16.10 -2.39
N ALA A 81 4.74 14.93 -2.74
CA ALA A 81 4.68 14.45 -4.12
C ALA A 81 3.36 14.82 -4.83
N GLY A 82 2.62 15.76 -4.30
CA GLY A 82 1.42 16.29 -4.93
C GLY A 82 0.15 15.49 -4.70
N GLY A 83 0.14 14.61 -3.72
CA GLY A 83 -1.01 13.78 -3.39
C GLY A 83 -1.35 13.80 -1.91
N GLY A 84 -1.70 12.65 -1.35
CA GLY A 84 -2.08 12.56 0.03
C GLY A 84 -2.26 11.12 0.49
N LEU A 85 -2.65 10.97 1.74
CA LEU A 85 -2.94 9.69 2.35
C LEU A 85 -4.24 9.76 3.13
N SER A 86 -5.07 8.75 2.99
CA SER A 86 -6.28 8.61 3.79
C SER A 86 -6.33 7.22 4.42
N ILE A 87 -6.96 7.14 5.58
CA ILE A 87 -7.15 5.90 6.33
C ILE A 87 -8.61 5.83 6.76
N GLY A 88 -9.18 4.65 6.69
CA GLY A 88 -10.56 4.45 7.14
C GLY A 88 -10.92 2.97 7.14
N PRO A 89 -12.20 2.66 7.33
CA PRO A 89 -12.66 1.28 7.20
C PRO A 89 -12.60 0.84 5.74
N SER A 90 -12.25 -0.43 5.53
CA SER A 90 -12.26 -0.99 4.18
C SER A 90 -13.70 -1.22 3.71
N PRO A 91 -14.13 -0.57 2.62
CA PRO A 91 -15.50 -0.76 2.12
C PRO A 91 -15.73 -2.13 1.50
N THR A 92 -14.67 -2.83 1.09
CA THR A 92 -14.77 -4.12 0.44
C THR A 92 -14.51 -5.29 1.37
N LEU A 93 -13.57 -5.15 2.32
CA LEU A 93 -13.17 -6.25 3.19
C LEU A 93 -13.59 -6.08 4.66
N GLY A 94 -13.98 -4.88 5.07
CA GLY A 94 -14.53 -4.65 6.39
C GLY A 94 -13.55 -4.33 7.50
N GLY A 95 -12.26 -4.48 7.26
CA GLY A 95 -11.22 -4.08 8.21
C GLY A 95 -10.76 -2.65 7.94
N ALA A 96 -9.48 -2.46 7.72
CA ALA A 96 -8.89 -1.14 7.47
C ALA A 96 -8.52 -0.94 6.01
N GLN A 97 -8.54 0.31 5.58
CA GLN A 97 -8.04 0.72 4.27
C GLN A 97 -7.06 1.87 4.44
N VAL A 98 -5.91 1.75 3.81
CA VAL A 98 -4.96 2.86 3.65
C VAL A 98 -4.88 3.15 2.16
N HIS A 99 -5.10 4.41 1.79
CA HIS A 99 -5.08 4.84 0.39
C HIS A 99 -4.09 5.98 0.22
N VAL A 100 -3.14 5.80 -0.69
CA VAL A 100 -2.06 6.76 -0.96
C VAL A 100 -2.13 7.20 -2.41
N THR A 101 -2.01 8.51 -2.64
CA THR A 101 -1.92 9.07 -3.98
C THR A 101 -0.67 9.93 -4.09
N MET A 102 -0.05 9.91 -5.25
CA MET A 102 1.09 10.77 -5.59
C MET A 102 1.02 11.08 -7.09
N ARG A 103 1.66 12.17 -7.49
CA ARG A 103 1.88 12.41 -8.92
C ARG A 103 3.04 11.53 -9.37
N LEU A 104 2.82 10.75 -10.40
CA LEU A 104 3.80 9.77 -10.86
C LEU A 104 5.15 10.39 -11.23
N SER A 105 5.13 11.52 -11.94
CA SER A 105 6.33 12.21 -12.41
C SER A 105 6.89 13.25 -11.44
N HIS A 106 6.29 13.40 -10.24
CA HIS A 106 6.71 14.44 -9.32
C HIS A 106 8.16 14.21 -8.86
N VAL A 107 8.94 15.28 -8.82
CA VAL A 107 10.37 15.22 -8.45
C VAL A 107 10.58 14.72 -7.02
N ASP A 108 9.63 14.98 -6.13
CA ASP A 108 9.71 14.56 -4.73
C ASP A 108 9.06 13.20 -4.47
N ARG A 109 8.55 12.53 -5.51
CA ARG A 109 8.02 11.18 -5.33
C ARG A 109 9.17 10.23 -4.98
N PRO A 110 9.04 9.49 -3.86
CA PRO A 110 10.06 8.50 -3.54
C PRO A 110 10.12 7.42 -4.63
N PRO A 111 11.28 6.77 -4.80
CA PRO A 111 11.37 5.64 -5.72
C PRO A 111 10.32 4.59 -5.38
N LEU A 112 9.79 3.92 -6.40
CA LEU A 112 8.79 2.87 -6.17
C LEU A 112 9.39 1.65 -5.47
N GLY A 113 10.66 1.37 -5.75
CA GLY A 113 11.33 0.19 -5.19
C GLY A 113 10.82 -1.08 -5.84
N ASP A 114 11.12 -2.21 -5.23
CA ASP A 114 10.73 -3.52 -5.73
C ASP A 114 9.41 -3.97 -5.11
N LEU A 115 8.32 -3.43 -5.61
CA LEU A 115 6.98 -3.74 -5.13
C LEU A 115 6.64 -5.22 -5.31
N ALA A 116 7.04 -5.81 -6.43
CA ALA A 116 6.74 -7.20 -6.72
C ALA A 116 7.36 -8.16 -5.71
N THR A 117 8.65 -7.98 -5.40
CA THR A 117 9.34 -8.81 -4.42
C THR A 117 8.73 -8.64 -3.03
N THR A 118 8.41 -7.40 -2.64
CA THR A 118 7.76 -7.14 -1.35
C THR A 118 6.46 -7.92 -1.21
N LEU A 119 5.63 -7.93 -2.24
CA LEU A 119 4.36 -8.66 -2.23
C LEU A 119 4.58 -10.16 -2.14
N VAL A 120 5.48 -10.71 -2.95
CA VAL A 120 5.75 -12.15 -2.96
C VAL A 120 6.33 -12.63 -1.63
N VAL A 121 7.33 -11.91 -1.10
CA VAL A 121 7.96 -12.29 0.18
C VAL A 121 6.94 -12.26 1.31
N THR A 122 6.10 -11.24 1.35
CA THR A 122 5.07 -11.15 2.38
C THR A 122 4.07 -12.32 2.26
N ALA A 123 3.69 -12.67 1.05
CA ALA A 123 2.76 -13.78 0.84
C ALA A 123 3.35 -15.13 1.27
N VAL A 124 4.61 -15.41 0.91
CA VAL A 124 5.23 -16.71 1.25
C VAL A 124 5.57 -16.83 2.73
N THR A 125 5.69 -15.72 3.44
CA THR A 125 5.94 -15.74 4.89
C THR A 125 4.68 -15.68 5.73
N ASN A 126 3.50 -15.55 5.09
CA ASN A 126 2.20 -15.48 5.77
C ASN A 126 1.19 -16.37 5.02
N LEU A 127 1.43 -17.68 5.04
CA LEU A 127 0.65 -18.64 4.24
C LEU A 127 -0.82 -18.73 4.65
N ASP A 128 -1.16 -18.31 5.86
CA ASP A 128 -2.55 -18.32 6.34
C ASP A 128 -3.35 -17.11 5.84
N VAL A 129 -2.71 -16.16 5.17
CA VAL A 129 -3.34 -14.96 4.65
C VAL A 129 -3.50 -15.09 3.15
N GLU A 130 -4.72 -14.79 2.66
CA GLU A 130 -4.97 -14.69 1.24
C GLU A 130 -4.59 -13.29 0.76
N PHE A 131 -3.69 -13.22 -0.23
CA PHE A 131 -3.28 -11.96 -0.84
C PHE A 131 -3.80 -11.89 -2.28
N THR A 132 -4.44 -10.77 -2.61
CA THR A 132 -4.85 -10.47 -3.98
C THR A 132 -4.30 -9.11 -4.37
N ILE A 133 -4.09 -8.92 -5.68
CA ILE A 133 -3.57 -7.66 -6.21
C ILE A 133 -4.51 -7.18 -7.31
N SER A 134 -4.81 -5.88 -7.26
CA SER A 134 -5.57 -5.18 -8.29
C SER A 134 -4.66 -4.19 -8.98
N LEU A 135 -4.49 -4.31 -10.29
CA LEU A 135 -3.64 -3.43 -11.09
C LEU A 135 -4.52 -2.61 -12.04
N GLU A 136 -4.34 -1.30 -12.03
CA GLU A 136 -5.10 -0.35 -12.85
C GLU A 136 -4.20 0.68 -13.52
N GLY A 137 -4.74 1.33 -14.53
CA GLY A 137 -4.08 2.42 -15.23
C GLY A 137 -3.49 1.99 -16.56
N ASP A 138 -3.03 2.96 -17.35
CA ASP A 138 -2.52 2.69 -18.70
C ASP A 138 -1.25 1.85 -18.72
N GLU A 139 -0.49 1.83 -17.61
CA GLU A 139 0.67 0.94 -17.49
C GLU A 139 0.27 -0.53 -17.60
N PHE A 140 -0.94 -0.89 -17.23
CA PHE A 140 -1.46 -2.26 -17.23
C PHE A 140 -2.53 -2.49 -18.29
N GLY A 141 -2.59 -1.65 -19.32
CA GLY A 141 -3.49 -1.81 -20.45
C GLY A 141 -4.90 -1.27 -20.26
N GLN A 142 -5.12 -0.35 -19.33
CA GLN A 142 -6.39 0.34 -19.05
C GLN A 142 -7.45 -0.52 -18.35
N ALA A 143 -7.44 -1.84 -18.52
CA ALA A 143 -8.40 -2.71 -17.84
C ALA A 143 -7.94 -3.00 -16.41
N LEU A 144 -8.88 -3.14 -15.51
CA LEU A 144 -8.59 -3.60 -14.15
C LEU A 144 -8.16 -5.08 -14.22
N VAL A 145 -6.99 -5.37 -13.69
CA VAL A 145 -6.48 -6.74 -13.58
C VAL A 145 -6.52 -7.14 -12.11
N GLU A 146 -7.36 -8.10 -11.79
CA GLU A 146 -7.43 -8.69 -10.45
C GLU A 146 -6.88 -10.11 -10.52
N ALA A 147 -5.90 -10.43 -9.71
CA ALA A 147 -5.25 -11.73 -9.78
C ALA A 147 -4.64 -12.15 -8.45
N PRO A 148 -4.47 -13.46 -8.25
CA PRO A 148 -3.63 -13.94 -7.16
C PRO A 148 -2.22 -13.38 -7.28
N ILE A 149 -1.53 -13.28 -6.15
CA ILE A 149 -0.27 -12.56 -6.08
C ILE A 149 0.80 -13.07 -7.03
N ALA A 150 0.84 -14.39 -7.28
CA ALA A 150 1.87 -14.98 -8.13
C ALA A 150 1.75 -14.49 -9.59
N GLU A 151 0.53 -14.39 -10.11
CA GLU A 151 0.29 -13.94 -11.48
C GLU A 151 0.50 -12.43 -11.63
N ALA A 152 -0.04 -11.67 -10.67
CA ALA A 152 0.06 -10.22 -10.69
C ALA A 152 1.51 -9.75 -10.49
N ALA A 153 2.30 -10.49 -9.72
CA ALA A 153 3.69 -10.15 -9.46
C ALA A 153 4.54 -10.15 -10.74
N GLU A 154 4.31 -11.10 -11.64
CA GLU A 154 5.02 -11.12 -12.94
C GLU A 154 4.73 -9.89 -13.77
N LEU A 155 3.46 -9.51 -13.86
CA LEU A 155 3.05 -8.33 -14.63
C LEU A 155 3.64 -7.07 -14.00
N LEU A 156 3.60 -6.97 -12.69
CA LEU A 156 4.15 -5.85 -11.94
C LEU A 156 5.67 -5.76 -12.10
N GLN A 157 6.36 -6.90 -12.07
CA GLN A 157 7.82 -6.94 -12.26
C GLN A 157 8.22 -6.35 -13.60
N ARG A 158 7.53 -6.68 -14.67
CA ARG A 158 7.80 -6.14 -16.00
C ARG A 158 7.57 -4.62 -16.04
N SER A 159 6.52 -4.14 -15.37
CA SER A 159 6.24 -2.71 -15.28
C SER A 159 7.34 -1.97 -14.54
N MET A 160 7.80 -2.53 -13.42
CA MET A 160 8.86 -1.89 -12.62
C MET A 160 10.16 -1.78 -13.41
N GLU A 161 10.49 -2.75 -14.24
CA GLU A 161 11.67 -2.70 -15.09
C GLU A 161 11.59 -1.56 -16.09
N ARG A 162 10.41 -1.27 -16.63
CA ARG A 162 10.20 -0.14 -17.54
C ARG A 162 10.25 1.21 -16.84
N LEU A 163 9.85 1.26 -15.59
CA LEU A 163 9.76 2.50 -14.81
C LEU A 163 11.05 2.84 -14.07
N ALA A 164 11.99 1.94 -14.07
CA ALA A 164 13.27 2.13 -13.35
C ALA A 164 14.17 3.14 -14.05
#